data_c8e2cd95641d2aa162207b7868aa9181
#
_entry.id   c8e2cd95641d2aa162207b7868aa9181
#
_cell.length_a   1.000
_cell.length_b   1.000
_cell.length_c   1.000
_cell.angle_alpha   90.00
_cell.angle_beta   90.00
_cell.angle_gamma   90.00
#
_symmetry.space_group_name_H-M   'P 1'
#
loop_
_entity.id
_entity.type
_entity.pdbx_description
1 polymer ?
#
loop_
_entity_poly.entity_id
_entity_poly.type
_entity_poly.pdbx_seq_one_letter_code
_entity_poly.pdbx_strand_id
1 'polypeptide(L)'
;MAKKDLRHPRPALNPALILSELAQGSSNWRDIQVVGQVTSTNDIAIARLLDSPNVEVFAVTADEQINGRGRLQREWTSPYGAGIALSIAIPAALFSCSASAIPLVVGVAVNTCLLRQTANAKLKWPNDLMIIKKSGELAKAGGILVQRQQDHVIVGIGINTHLGLQELPTQFATSLALEGIELSREVLIAQIIAELEMTVKHAPEVWREKYLDMSCTLGNQVQVTNLKQETLTGLAKSVSTTGALILETAQGFVEVIAGDVARVRT
;
A
#
# COMPACT_ATOMS: atom_id res chain seq x y z
N MET A 1 -10.44 36.36 8.07
CA MET A 1 -11.36 35.31 7.60
C MET A 1 -10.94 34.00 8.27
N ALA A 2 -11.74 33.50 9.20
CA ALA A 2 -11.47 32.22 9.89
C ALA A 2 -11.56 31.08 8.87
N LYS A 3 -10.48 30.30 8.75
CA LYS A 3 -10.48 29.06 7.97
C LYS A 3 -11.50 28.11 8.60
N LYS A 4 -12.58 27.82 7.87
CA LYS A 4 -13.59 26.87 8.24
C LYS A 4 -12.91 25.52 8.45
N ASP A 5 -12.86 25.06 9.70
CA ASP A 5 -12.37 23.72 10.08
C ASP A 5 -13.40 22.71 9.53
N LEU A 6 -13.15 22.22 8.32
CA LEU A 6 -13.98 21.21 7.66
C LEU A 6 -13.67 19.83 8.25
N ARG A 7 -13.86 19.68 9.56
CA ARG A 7 -14.00 18.35 10.14
C ARG A 7 -15.39 17.84 9.78
N HIS A 8 -15.53 17.32 8.57
CA HIS A 8 -16.69 16.46 8.31
C HIS A 8 -16.67 15.33 9.33
N PRO A 9 -17.82 14.96 9.91
CA PRO A 9 -17.88 13.81 10.79
C PRO A 9 -17.39 12.60 10.00
N ARG A 10 -16.29 12.00 10.45
CA ARG A 10 -15.72 10.78 9.85
C ARG A 10 -16.46 9.60 10.46
N PRO A 11 -17.38 8.93 9.74
CA PRO A 11 -18.12 7.80 10.30
C PRO A 11 -17.19 6.62 10.59
N ALA A 12 -17.57 5.79 11.54
CA ALA A 12 -16.98 4.49 11.74
C ALA A 12 -17.18 3.60 10.49
N LEU A 13 -16.27 2.66 10.26
CA LEU A 13 -16.42 1.67 9.20
C LEU A 13 -17.65 0.79 9.44
N ASN A 14 -18.42 0.57 8.40
CA ASN A 14 -19.59 -0.30 8.41
C ASN A 14 -19.21 -1.72 7.87
N PRO A 15 -19.11 -2.74 8.74
CA PRO A 15 -18.74 -4.11 8.29
C PRO A 15 -19.75 -4.68 7.28
N ALA A 16 -21.05 -4.40 7.46
CA ALA A 16 -22.08 -4.91 6.57
C ALA A 16 -21.96 -4.34 5.15
N LEU A 17 -21.56 -3.08 5.02
CA LEU A 17 -21.30 -2.48 3.71
C LEU A 17 -20.07 -3.13 3.04
N ILE A 18 -18.97 -3.35 3.77
CA ILE A 18 -17.80 -4.02 3.21
C ILE A 18 -18.17 -5.43 2.70
N LEU A 19 -18.90 -6.21 3.52
CA LEU A 19 -19.33 -7.56 3.14
C LEU A 19 -20.29 -7.56 1.94
N SER A 20 -21.20 -6.58 1.86
CA SER A 20 -22.09 -6.40 0.71
C SER A 20 -21.29 -6.13 -0.58
N GLU A 21 -20.32 -5.23 -0.54
CA GLU A 21 -19.46 -4.91 -1.68
C GLU A 21 -18.61 -6.11 -2.12
N LEU A 22 -18.04 -6.86 -1.17
CA LEU A 22 -17.31 -8.11 -1.46
C LEU A 22 -18.21 -9.16 -2.13
N ALA A 23 -19.47 -9.26 -1.68
CA ALA A 23 -20.42 -10.18 -2.28
C ALA A 23 -20.80 -9.80 -3.72
N GLN A 24 -20.99 -8.51 -3.98
CA GLN A 24 -21.25 -7.99 -5.33
C GLN A 24 -20.05 -8.21 -6.26
N GLY A 25 -18.83 -8.03 -5.75
CA GLY A 25 -17.57 -8.30 -6.48
C GLY A 25 -17.25 -9.80 -6.64
N SER A 26 -18.11 -10.72 -6.15
CA SER A 26 -17.90 -12.18 -6.18
C SER A 26 -16.59 -12.63 -5.53
N SER A 27 -16.06 -11.88 -4.58
CA SER A 27 -14.87 -12.28 -3.82
C SER A 27 -15.19 -13.46 -2.90
N ASN A 28 -14.24 -14.41 -2.79
CA ASN A 28 -14.28 -15.51 -1.81
C ASN A 28 -13.65 -15.10 -0.47
N TRP A 29 -12.84 -14.04 -0.43
CA TRP A 29 -12.19 -13.53 0.78
C TRP A 29 -13.13 -12.61 1.56
N ARG A 30 -13.99 -13.23 2.40
CA ARG A 30 -15.07 -12.52 3.12
C ARG A 30 -14.91 -12.52 4.63
N ASP A 31 -13.86 -13.13 5.15
CA ASP A 31 -13.57 -13.09 6.58
C ASP A 31 -12.86 -11.77 6.91
N ILE A 32 -13.64 -10.80 7.39
CA ILE A 32 -13.14 -9.47 7.75
C ILE A 32 -13.56 -9.09 9.18
N GLN A 33 -12.58 -8.70 9.97
CA GLN A 33 -12.75 -8.12 11.28
C GLN A 33 -12.59 -6.60 11.21
N VAL A 34 -13.60 -5.85 11.64
CA VAL A 34 -13.56 -4.41 11.79
C VAL A 34 -13.44 -4.06 13.27
N VAL A 35 -12.43 -3.25 13.62
CA VAL A 35 -12.16 -2.84 15.00
C VAL A 35 -12.15 -1.30 15.11
N GLY A 36 -12.45 -0.76 16.29
CA GLY A 36 -12.46 0.68 16.49
C GLY A 36 -11.04 1.25 16.50
N GLN A 37 -10.35 1.16 17.63
CA GLN A 37 -8.99 1.64 17.80
C GLN A 37 -8.03 0.48 18.09
N VAL A 38 -6.86 0.48 17.45
CA VAL A 38 -5.81 -0.52 17.67
C VAL A 38 -4.43 0.13 17.64
N THR A 39 -3.44 -0.57 18.18
CA THR A 39 -2.04 -0.22 17.97
C THR A 39 -1.63 -0.44 16.52
N SER A 40 -1.87 -1.66 15.99
CA SER A 40 -1.56 -2.03 14.61
C SER A 40 -2.48 -3.16 14.14
N THR A 41 -3.09 -3.03 12.97
CA THR A 41 -3.89 -4.09 12.35
C THR A 41 -3.04 -5.31 11.97
N ASN A 42 -1.76 -5.12 11.64
CA ASN A 42 -0.82 -6.25 11.43
C ASN A 42 -0.65 -7.06 12.72
N ASP A 43 -0.53 -6.41 13.88
CA ASP A 43 -0.36 -7.13 15.16
C ASP A 43 -1.63 -7.93 15.53
N ILE A 44 -2.81 -7.39 15.26
CA ILE A 44 -4.07 -8.12 15.43
C ILE A 44 -4.12 -9.34 14.49
N ALA A 45 -3.73 -9.17 13.23
CA ALA A 45 -3.69 -10.26 12.27
C ALA A 45 -2.68 -11.35 12.69
N ILE A 46 -1.51 -10.98 13.19
CA ILE A 46 -0.50 -11.91 13.71
C ILE A 46 -1.05 -12.66 14.93
N ALA A 47 -1.66 -11.96 15.90
CA ALA A 47 -2.23 -12.58 17.08
C ALA A 47 -3.31 -13.62 16.70
N ARG A 48 -4.20 -13.28 15.77
CA ARG A 48 -5.23 -14.19 15.28
C ARG A 48 -4.63 -15.45 14.62
N LEU A 49 -3.55 -15.33 13.86
CA LEU A 49 -2.85 -16.48 13.26
C LEU A 49 -2.20 -17.39 14.32
N LEU A 50 -1.69 -16.80 15.41
CA LEU A 50 -1.09 -17.57 16.50
C LEU A 50 -2.16 -18.38 17.25
N ASP A 51 -3.35 -17.80 17.42
CA ASP A 51 -4.49 -18.49 18.07
C ASP A 51 -5.15 -19.53 17.16
N SER A 52 -5.12 -19.33 15.83
CA SER A 52 -5.77 -20.17 14.84
C SER A 52 -4.90 -20.36 13.60
N PRO A 53 -3.84 -21.20 13.66
CA PRO A 53 -2.83 -21.31 12.62
C PRO A 53 -3.33 -21.90 11.29
N ASN A 54 -4.45 -22.60 11.30
CA ASN A 54 -5.05 -23.25 10.11
C ASN A 54 -6.13 -22.38 9.44
N VAL A 55 -6.20 -21.09 9.78
CA VAL A 55 -7.15 -20.20 9.15
C VAL A 55 -6.73 -19.92 7.69
N GLU A 56 -7.72 -19.79 6.81
CA GLU A 56 -7.49 -19.39 5.42
C GLU A 56 -7.19 -17.87 5.33
N VAL A 57 -7.63 -17.24 4.27
CA VAL A 57 -7.47 -15.79 4.10
C VAL A 57 -8.46 -15.04 4.99
N PHE A 58 -7.97 -14.07 5.74
CA PHE A 58 -8.81 -13.13 6.48
C PHE A 58 -8.21 -11.71 6.45
N ALA A 59 -9.05 -10.73 6.74
CA ALA A 59 -8.67 -9.33 6.82
C ALA A 59 -9.01 -8.73 8.19
N VAL A 60 -8.21 -7.74 8.59
CA VAL A 60 -8.46 -6.89 9.77
C VAL A 60 -8.36 -5.43 9.31
N THR A 61 -9.35 -4.63 9.63
CA THR A 61 -9.30 -3.17 9.39
C THR A 61 -9.72 -2.41 10.64
N ALA A 62 -9.27 -1.16 10.77
CA ALA A 62 -9.53 -0.35 11.95
C ALA A 62 -9.99 1.06 11.57
N ASP A 63 -10.82 1.66 12.43
CA ASP A 63 -11.17 3.08 12.33
C ASP A 63 -10.01 3.99 12.68
N GLU A 64 -9.18 3.56 13.63
CA GLU A 64 -8.00 4.29 14.11
C GLU A 64 -6.84 3.35 14.37
N GLN A 65 -5.64 3.74 13.93
CA GLN A 65 -4.39 3.05 14.23
C GLN A 65 -3.38 4.02 14.85
N ILE A 66 -3.02 3.78 16.11
CA ILE A 66 -2.24 4.74 16.92
C ILE A 66 -0.73 4.49 16.91
N ASN A 67 -0.27 3.28 16.56
CA ASN A 67 1.15 2.91 16.58
C ASN A 67 1.47 1.91 15.46
N GLY A 68 0.96 2.19 14.24
CA GLY A 68 1.27 1.39 13.07
C GLY A 68 2.73 1.56 12.66
N ARG A 69 3.21 0.59 11.89
CA ARG A 69 4.59 0.55 11.44
C ARG A 69 4.67 0.54 9.92
N GLY A 70 5.62 1.30 9.41
CA GLY A 70 6.11 1.21 8.05
C GLY A 70 7.42 0.42 7.98
N ARG A 71 8.06 0.37 6.82
CA ARG A 71 9.40 -0.20 6.64
C ARG A 71 10.43 0.54 7.52
N LEU A 72 11.46 -0.20 7.93
CA LEU A 72 12.55 0.32 8.77
C LEU A 72 12.04 0.95 10.08
N GLN A 73 10.97 0.39 10.66
CA GLN A 73 10.35 0.85 11.91
C GLN A 73 9.85 2.31 11.87
N ARG A 74 9.63 2.89 10.70
CA ARG A 74 8.99 4.21 10.58
C ARG A 74 7.56 4.15 11.12
N GLU A 75 7.15 5.16 11.84
CA GLU A 75 5.78 5.26 12.35
C GLU A 75 4.77 5.45 11.21
N TRP A 76 3.61 4.82 11.39
CA TRP A 76 2.43 5.00 10.56
C TRP A 76 1.21 5.16 11.44
N THR A 77 0.71 6.37 11.56
CA THR A 77 -0.53 6.66 12.28
C THR A 77 -1.69 6.85 11.31
N SER A 78 -2.87 6.40 11.70
CA SER A 78 -4.11 6.63 10.96
C SER A 78 -5.15 7.15 11.94
N PRO A 79 -5.33 8.48 12.05
CA PRO A 79 -6.31 9.07 12.95
C PRO A 79 -7.72 8.58 12.63
N TYR A 80 -8.61 8.61 13.63
CA TYR A 80 -9.97 8.10 13.53
C TYR A 80 -10.66 8.54 12.23
N GLY A 81 -11.11 7.56 11.46
CA GLY A 81 -11.84 7.76 10.21
C GLY A 81 -11.06 8.45 9.08
N ALA A 82 -9.79 8.77 9.28
CA ALA A 82 -9.00 9.58 8.34
C ALA A 82 -8.30 8.76 7.25
N GLY A 83 -8.18 7.46 7.44
CA GLY A 83 -7.48 6.58 6.52
C GLY A 83 -8.06 5.18 6.45
N ILE A 84 -7.41 4.37 5.66
CA ILE A 84 -7.54 2.91 5.68
C ILE A 84 -6.31 2.35 6.36
N ALA A 85 -6.50 1.57 7.42
CA ALA A 85 -5.54 0.67 8.01
C ALA A 85 -6.09 -0.75 7.82
N LEU A 86 -5.55 -1.46 6.83
CA LEU A 86 -6.02 -2.78 6.43
C LEU A 86 -4.87 -3.76 6.48
N SER A 87 -5.06 -4.90 7.14
CA SER A 87 -4.12 -6.02 7.12
C SER A 87 -4.84 -7.26 6.60
N ILE A 88 -4.23 -7.96 5.65
CA ILE A 88 -4.78 -9.20 5.09
C ILE A 88 -3.76 -10.31 5.33
N ALA A 89 -4.17 -11.36 6.01
CA ALA A 89 -3.40 -12.58 6.19
C ALA A 89 -3.70 -13.53 5.02
N ILE A 90 -2.67 -13.88 4.27
CA ILE A 90 -2.79 -14.68 3.03
C ILE A 90 -1.80 -15.84 3.13
N PRO A 91 -2.23 -17.12 2.96
CA PRO A 91 -1.31 -18.23 2.84
C PRO A 91 -0.24 -17.97 1.77
N ALA A 92 1.03 -18.12 2.13
CA ALA A 92 2.14 -17.81 1.22
C ALA A 92 2.09 -18.60 -0.09
N ALA A 93 1.51 -19.80 -0.05
CA ALA A 93 1.32 -20.66 -1.22
C ALA A 93 0.36 -20.10 -2.27
N LEU A 94 -0.47 -19.10 -1.93
CA LEU A 94 -1.36 -18.46 -2.90
C LEU A 94 -0.64 -17.42 -3.79
N PHE A 95 0.57 -16.99 -3.41
CA PHE A 95 1.33 -16.07 -4.21
C PHE A 95 2.11 -16.79 -5.32
N SER A 96 1.86 -16.42 -6.57
CA SER A 96 2.61 -16.91 -7.75
C SER A 96 3.90 -16.14 -8.01
N CYS A 97 4.43 -15.43 -6.99
CA CYS A 97 5.63 -14.61 -7.10
C CYS A 97 6.62 -14.85 -5.95
N SER A 98 7.85 -14.37 -6.09
CA SER A 98 8.84 -14.40 -5.00
C SER A 98 8.41 -13.49 -3.84
N ALA A 99 8.86 -13.80 -2.63
CA ALA A 99 8.55 -13.01 -1.43
C ALA A 99 8.97 -11.53 -1.56
N SER A 100 10.07 -11.25 -2.25
CA SER A 100 10.55 -9.88 -2.50
C SER A 100 9.67 -9.08 -3.47
N ALA A 101 8.90 -9.75 -4.34
CA ALA A 101 7.98 -9.11 -5.26
C ALA A 101 6.60 -8.81 -4.64
N ILE A 102 6.24 -9.43 -3.50
CA ILE A 102 4.92 -9.29 -2.90
C ILE A 102 4.51 -7.81 -2.70
N PRO A 103 5.36 -6.90 -2.20
CA PRO A 103 4.97 -5.49 -2.06
C PRO A 103 4.59 -4.84 -3.40
N LEU A 104 5.20 -5.24 -4.50
CA LEU A 104 4.91 -4.72 -5.83
C LEU A 104 3.58 -5.28 -6.36
N VAL A 105 3.35 -6.60 -6.18
CA VAL A 105 2.08 -7.26 -6.52
C VAL A 105 0.91 -6.61 -5.79
N VAL A 106 1.05 -6.41 -4.47
CA VAL A 106 0.07 -5.69 -3.66
C VAL A 106 -0.11 -4.25 -4.14
N GLY A 107 1.00 -3.58 -4.46
CA GLY A 107 0.98 -2.22 -5.02
C GLY A 107 0.16 -2.16 -6.31
N VAL A 108 0.32 -3.12 -7.21
CA VAL A 108 -0.46 -3.22 -8.45
C VAL A 108 -1.95 -3.38 -8.14
N ALA A 109 -2.33 -4.27 -7.21
CA ALA A 109 -3.73 -4.46 -6.83
C ALA A 109 -4.35 -3.17 -6.27
N VAL A 110 -3.69 -2.53 -5.29
CA VAL A 110 -4.17 -1.29 -4.68
C VAL A 110 -4.25 -0.16 -5.71
N ASN A 111 -3.20 0.01 -6.52
CA ASN A 111 -3.17 1.08 -7.51
C ASN A 111 -4.19 0.88 -8.62
N THR A 112 -4.52 -0.37 -8.99
CA THR A 112 -5.62 -0.68 -9.91
C THR A 112 -6.95 -0.15 -9.36
N CYS A 113 -7.22 -0.31 -8.06
CA CYS A 113 -8.41 0.24 -7.43
C CYS A 113 -8.39 1.77 -7.41
N LEU A 114 -7.25 2.39 -7.11
CA LEU A 114 -7.11 3.85 -7.12
C LEU A 114 -7.26 4.43 -8.53
N LEU A 115 -6.77 3.76 -9.56
CA LEU A 115 -6.92 4.19 -10.96
C LEU A 115 -8.37 4.21 -11.45
N ARG A 116 -9.27 3.46 -10.80
CA ARG A 116 -10.73 3.57 -11.06
C ARG A 116 -11.31 4.90 -10.55
N GLN A 117 -10.62 5.56 -9.61
CA GLN A 117 -11.04 6.82 -8.99
C GLN A 117 -10.29 8.02 -9.57
N THR A 118 -9.04 7.84 -10.00
CA THR A 118 -8.19 8.92 -10.52
C THR A 118 -7.07 8.39 -11.39
N ALA A 119 -6.81 9.04 -12.53
CA ALA A 119 -5.66 8.73 -13.39
C ALA A 119 -4.29 9.11 -12.76
N ASN A 120 -4.29 9.82 -11.63
CA ASN A 120 -3.09 10.36 -11.00
C ASN A 120 -2.40 9.41 -10.01
N ALA A 121 -2.96 8.21 -9.80
CA ALA A 121 -2.37 7.21 -8.91
C ALA A 121 -1.13 6.56 -9.54
N LYS A 122 -0.04 6.48 -8.79
CA LYS A 122 1.25 5.92 -9.22
C LYS A 122 1.87 5.06 -8.11
N LEU A 123 2.83 4.23 -8.49
CA LEU A 123 3.62 3.41 -7.59
C LEU A 123 5.06 3.91 -7.52
N LYS A 124 5.60 4.06 -6.32
CA LYS A 124 7.02 4.32 -6.10
C LYS A 124 7.65 3.09 -5.45
N TRP A 125 8.70 2.56 -6.10
CA TRP A 125 9.45 1.42 -5.57
C TRP A 125 10.03 1.73 -4.17
N PRO A 126 9.99 0.78 -3.24
CA PRO A 126 9.42 -0.57 -3.40
C PRO A 126 7.97 -0.71 -2.94
N ASN A 127 7.36 0.26 -2.25
CA ASN A 127 6.11 0.02 -1.50
C ASN A 127 5.24 1.26 -1.27
N ASP A 128 5.53 2.37 -1.93
CA ASP A 128 4.78 3.61 -1.73
C ASP A 128 3.66 3.79 -2.77
N LEU A 129 2.49 4.16 -2.28
CA LEU A 129 1.35 4.60 -3.08
C LEU A 129 1.43 6.12 -3.21
N MET A 130 1.50 6.61 -4.44
CA MET A 130 1.72 8.02 -4.76
C MET A 130 0.52 8.59 -5.51
N ILE A 131 0.28 9.87 -5.32
CA ILE A 131 -0.66 10.66 -6.14
C ILE A 131 0.12 11.82 -6.79
N ILE A 132 -0.14 12.07 -8.07
CA ILE A 132 0.27 13.30 -8.74
C ILE A 132 -0.72 14.37 -8.31
N LYS A 133 -0.26 15.36 -7.55
CA LYS A 133 -1.08 16.51 -7.11
C LYS A 133 -1.52 17.35 -8.29
N LYS A 134 -2.50 18.23 -8.08
CA LYS A 134 -2.88 19.27 -9.06
C LYS A 134 -1.73 20.18 -9.48
N SER A 135 -0.70 20.33 -8.62
CA SER A 135 0.54 21.06 -8.92
C SER A 135 1.51 20.30 -9.84
N GLY A 136 1.25 19.03 -10.17
CA GLY A 136 2.15 18.16 -10.90
C GLY A 136 3.19 17.43 -10.02
N GLU A 137 3.25 17.73 -8.73
CA GLU A 137 4.18 17.10 -7.78
C GLU A 137 3.68 15.72 -7.35
N LEU A 138 4.61 14.80 -7.11
CA LEU A 138 4.31 13.51 -6.50
C LEU A 138 4.24 13.64 -4.98
N ALA A 139 3.15 13.14 -4.39
CA ALA A 139 3.01 13.05 -2.94
C ALA A 139 2.57 11.65 -2.50
N LYS A 140 3.03 11.23 -1.33
CA LYS A 140 2.71 9.92 -0.77
C LYS A 140 1.31 9.93 -0.17
N ALA A 141 0.43 9.09 -0.70
CA ALA A 141 -0.93 8.87 -0.20
C ALA A 141 -1.06 7.57 0.59
N GLY A 142 -0.06 6.69 0.55
CA GLY A 142 -0.14 5.42 1.25
C GLY A 142 1.16 4.62 1.20
N GLY A 143 1.12 3.45 1.82
CA GLY A 143 2.24 2.52 1.82
C GLY A 143 1.82 1.10 2.15
N ILE A 144 2.69 0.17 1.80
CA ILE A 144 2.49 -1.27 1.97
C ILE A 144 3.60 -1.81 2.87
N LEU A 145 3.23 -2.61 3.86
CA LEU A 145 4.15 -3.34 4.73
C LEU A 145 3.83 -4.82 4.67
N VAL A 146 4.80 -5.62 4.26
CA VAL A 146 4.68 -7.08 4.19
C VAL A 146 5.50 -7.73 5.29
N GLN A 147 4.89 -8.63 6.04
CA GLN A 147 5.53 -9.41 7.10
C GLN A 147 5.20 -10.89 6.89
N ARG A 148 6.17 -11.76 7.12
CA ARG A 148 5.93 -13.21 7.12
C ARG A 148 5.64 -13.68 8.54
N GLN A 149 4.59 -14.48 8.68
CA GLN A 149 4.23 -15.16 9.93
C GLN A 149 3.88 -16.61 9.62
N GLN A 150 4.77 -17.53 10.01
CA GLN A 150 4.61 -18.96 9.70
C GLN A 150 4.44 -19.18 8.18
N ASP A 151 3.36 -19.84 7.77
CA ASP A 151 3.03 -20.12 6.37
C ASP A 151 2.16 -19.02 5.73
N HIS A 152 1.96 -17.90 6.43
CA HIS A 152 1.20 -16.76 5.94
C HIS A 152 2.08 -15.53 5.68
N VAL A 153 1.58 -14.69 4.79
CA VAL A 153 2.06 -13.34 4.55
C VAL A 153 1.00 -12.38 5.09
N ILE A 154 1.41 -11.50 6.00
CA ILE A 154 0.58 -10.38 6.46
C ILE A 154 0.85 -9.19 5.58
N VAL A 155 -0.15 -8.76 4.84
CA VAL A 155 -0.11 -7.62 3.94
C VAL A 155 -0.78 -6.43 4.63
N GLY A 156 0.01 -5.50 5.16
CA GLY A 156 -0.46 -4.25 5.72
C GLY A 156 -0.55 -3.16 4.64
N ILE A 157 -1.68 -2.50 4.54
CA ILE A 157 -1.97 -1.43 3.59
C ILE A 157 -2.47 -0.22 4.37
N GLY A 158 -1.71 0.87 4.29
CA GLY A 158 -2.10 2.16 4.85
C GLY A 158 -2.40 3.15 3.71
N ILE A 159 -3.58 3.80 3.72
CA ILE A 159 -3.96 4.81 2.73
C ILE A 159 -4.53 6.03 3.45
N ASN A 160 -3.98 7.19 3.16
CA ASN A 160 -4.49 8.48 3.61
C ASN A 160 -5.72 8.86 2.77
N THR A 161 -6.92 8.58 3.26
CA THR A 161 -8.14 8.90 2.52
C THR A 161 -8.65 10.30 2.81
N HIS A 162 -8.78 10.67 4.08
CA HIS A 162 -9.43 11.90 4.55
C HIS A 162 -8.56 12.73 5.51
N LEU A 163 -7.23 12.55 5.51
CA LEU A 163 -6.35 13.41 6.31
C LEU A 163 -6.44 14.86 5.85
N GLY A 164 -6.61 15.78 6.77
CA GLY A 164 -6.47 17.21 6.53
C GLY A 164 -4.98 17.62 6.48
N LEU A 165 -4.70 18.81 5.95
CA LEU A 165 -3.32 19.32 5.81
C LEU A 165 -2.50 19.30 7.10
N GLN A 166 -3.14 19.54 8.25
CA GLN A 166 -2.47 19.57 9.56
C GLN A 166 -2.24 18.17 10.15
N GLU A 167 -2.90 17.14 9.58
CA GLU A 167 -2.77 15.76 10.02
C GLU A 167 -1.73 14.99 9.19
N LEU A 168 -1.22 15.60 8.11
CA LEU A 168 -0.21 14.96 7.25
C LEU A 168 1.10 14.77 8.01
N PRO A 169 1.71 13.57 7.96
CA PRO A 169 2.95 13.28 8.67
C PRO A 169 4.16 14.06 8.16
N THR A 170 4.14 14.49 6.89
CA THR A 170 5.21 15.25 6.24
C THR A 170 4.65 16.15 5.12
N GLN A 171 5.43 17.13 4.70
CA GLN A 171 5.11 17.97 3.52
C GLN A 171 5.05 17.18 2.20
N PHE A 172 5.62 15.98 2.14
CA PHE A 172 5.62 15.10 0.97
C PHE A 172 4.47 14.11 0.96
N ALA A 173 3.61 14.16 1.98
CA ALA A 173 2.40 13.37 2.04
C ALA A 173 1.19 14.12 1.48
N THR A 174 0.16 13.34 1.13
CA THR A 174 -1.17 13.85 0.78
C THR A 174 -2.24 12.88 1.23
N SER A 175 -3.51 13.24 1.05
CA SER A 175 -4.65 12.35 1.17
C SER A 175 -5.52 12.43 -0.10
N LEU A 176 -6.33 11.41 -0.32
CA LEU A 176 -7.21 11.37 -1.49
C LEU A 176 -8.18 12.57 -1.50
N ALA A 177 -8.75 12.91 -0.33
CA ALA A 177 -9.66 14.05 -0.20
C ALA A 177 -9.00 15.40 -0.50
N LEU A 178 -7.73 15.60 -0.13
CA LEU A 178 -6.99 16.83 -0.45
C LEU A 178 -6.77 17.00 -1.96
N GLU A 179 -6.71 15.89 -2.69
CA GLU A 179 -6.59 15.89 -4.15
C GLU A 179 -7.96 15.87 -4.86
N GLY A 180 -9.06 15.98 -4.09
CA GLY A 180 -10.42 16.03 -4.61
C GLY A 180 -10.97 14.67 -5.05
N ILE A 181 -10.42 13.59 -4.52
CA ILE A 181 -10.88 12.22 -4.76
C ILE A 181 -11.79 11.83 -3.59
N GLU A 182 -13.09 11.79 -3.85
CA GLU A 182 -14.10 11.38 -2.89
C GLU A 182 -14.44 9.90 -3.08
N LEU A 183 -14.38 9.12 -2.02
CA LEU A 183 -14.69 7.69 -2.04
C LEU A 183 -15.13 7.19 -0.65
N SER A 184 -15.90 6.10 -0.62
CA SER A 184 -16.16 5.36 0.61
C SER A 184 -14.94 4.49 0.96
N ARG A 185 -14.53 4.52 2.23
CA ARG A 185 -13.46 3.65 2.75
C ARG A 185 -13.86 2.19 2.63
N GLU A 186 -15.13 1.86 2.90
CA GLU A 186 -15.68 0.52 2.83
C GLU A 186 -15.61 -0.04 1.41
N VAL A 187 -16.04 0.74 0.44
CA VAL A 187 -15.99 0.35 -0.98
C VAL A 187 -14.55 0.12 -1.42
N LEU A 188 -13.63 1.02 -1.06
CA LEU A 188 -12.22 0.86 -1.42
C LEU A 188 -11.58 -0.35 -0.73
N ILE A 189 -11.88 -0.61 0.55
CA ILE A 189 -11.42 -1.82 1.26
C ILE A 189 -11.89 -3.08 0.53
N ALA A 190 -13.18 -3.17 0.20
CA ALA A 190 -13.74 -4.31 -0.51
C ALA A 190 -13.10 -4.51 -1.89
N GLN A 191 -12.93 -3.42 -2.65
CA GLN A 191 -12.26 -3.45 -3.96
C GLN A 191 -10.81 -3.93 -3.85
N ILE A 192 -10.05 -3.47 -2.86
CA ILE A 192 -8.67 -3.89 -2.63
C ILE A 192 -8.61 -5.39 -2.31
N ILE A 193 -9.48 -5.90 -1.45
CA ILE A 193 -9.53 -7.33 -1.09
C ILE A 193 -9.83 -8.16 -2.33
N ALA A 194 -10.85 -7.80 -3.11
CA ALA A 194 -11.23 -8.52 -4.31
C ALA A 194 -10.15 -8.47 -5.41
N GLU A 195 -9.54 -7.30 -5.65
CA GLU A 195 -8.47 -7.15 -6.64
C GLU A 195 -7.22 -7.93 -6.22
N LEU A 196 -6.91 -7.97 -4.92
CA LEU A 196 -5.77 -8.70 -4.41
C LEU A 196 -5.97 -10.22 -4.55
N GLU A 197 -7.18 -10.74 -4.29
CA GLU A 197 -7.54 -12.16 -4.53
C GLU A 197 -7.22 -12.61 -5.95
N MET A 198 -7.43 -11.73 -6.92
CA MET A 198 -7.11 -12.00 -8.33
C MET A 198 -5.61 -11.85 -8.61
N THR A 199 -5.03 -10.76 -8.12
CA THR A 199 -3.66 -10.35 -8.49
C THR A 199 -2.59 -11.27 -7.91
N VAL A 200 -2.78 -11.86 -6.72
CA VAL A 200 -1.79 -12.79 -6.11
C VAL A 200 -1.53 -14.03 -6.95
N LYS A 201 -2.49 -14.42 -7.77
CA LYS A 201 -2.42 -15.59 -8.68
C LYS A 201 -1.80 -15.26 -10.04
N HIS A 202 -1.54 -13.97 -10.35
CA HIS A 202 -0.97 -13.58 -11.62
C HIS A 202 0.48 -14.08 -11.75
N ALA A 203 0.81 -14.58 -12.93
CA ALA A 203 2.18 -14.89 -13.30
C ALA A 203 3.09 -13.64 -13.19
N PRO A 204 4.40 -13.83 -12.91
CA PRO A 204 5.33 -12.71 -12.70
C PRO A 204 5.33 -11.67 -13.82
N GLU A 205 5.16 -12.09 -15.06
CA GLU A 205 5.16 -11.22 -16.24
C GLU A 205 3.96 -10.27 -16.21
N VAL A 206 2.76 -10.77 -15.80
CA VAL A 206 1.51 -10.02 -15.80
C VAL A 206 1.52 -8.88 -14.79
N TRP A 207 1.88 -9.16 -13.51
CA TRP A 207 1.93 -8.08 -12.51
C TRP A 207 3.08 -7.13 -12.77
N ARG A 208 4.21 -7.64 -13.33
CA ARG A 208 5.36 -6.82 -13.66
C ARG A 208 5.04 -5.80 -14.75
N GLU A 209 4.40 -6.20 -15.85
CA GLU A 209 3.97 -5.30 -16.92
C GLU A 209 3.09 -4.18 -16.36
N LYS A 210 2.06 -4.51 -15.60
CA LYS A 210 1.20 -3.52 -14.92
C LYS A 210 2.02 -2.57 -14.02
N TYR A 211 2.99 -3.11 -13.27
CA TYR A 211 3.83 -2.29 -12.39
C TYR A 211 4.68 -1.29 -13.18
N LEU A 212 5.25 -1.70 -14.33
CA LEU A 212 6.04 -0.81 -15.17
C LEU A 212 5.24 0.42 -15.61
N ASP A 213 3.99 0.22 -16.03
CA ASP A 213 3.09 1.30 -16.47
C ASP A 213 2.67 2.24 -15.33
N MET A 214 2.51 1.68 -14.13
CA MET A 214 2.09 2.43 -12.95
C MET A 214 3.24 3.13 -12.23
N SER A 215 4.50 2.78 -12.53
CA SER A 215 5.65 3.24 -11.76
C SER A 215 6.00 4.70 -12.03
N CYS A 216 6.20 5.48 -10.97
CA CYS A 216 6.81 6.80 -11.04
C CYS A 216 8.30 6.78 -10.66
N THR A 217 8.88 5.63 -10.38
CA THR A 217 10.31 5.47 -10.12
C THR A 217 11.10 5.33 -11.41
N LEU A 218 10.57 4.56 -12.35
CA LEU A 218 11.24 4.23 -13.60
C LEU A 218 11.41 5.46 -14.51
N GLY A 219 12.47 5.45 -15.30
CA GLY A 219 12.85 6.56 -16.19
C GLY A 219 13.50 7.74 -15.48
N ASN A 220 13.71 7.69 -14.16
CA ASN A 220 14.32 8.78 -13.39
C ASN A 220 15.71 8.38 -12.88
N GLN A 221 16.59 9.40 -12.76
CA GLN A 221 17.80 9.28 -11.97
C GLN A 221 17.42 9.18 -10.50
N VAL A 222 17.85 8.12 -9.84
CA VAL A 222 17.53 7.84 -8.44
C VAL A 222 18.77 7.52 -7.65
N GLN A 223 18.71 7.82 -6.37
CA GLN A 223 19.64 7.38 -5.36
C GLN A 223 18.94 6.32 -4.52
N VAL A 224 19.51 5.14 -4.41
CA VAL A 224 18.98 4.05 -3.59
C VAL A 224 19.93 3.81 -2.44
N THR A 225 19.40 3.92 -1.22
CA THR A 225 20.15 3.55 -0.01
C THR A 225 19.69 2.16 0.42
N ASN A 226 20.61 1.20 0.41
CA ASN A 226 20.32 -0.17 0.81
C ASN A 226 20.29 -0.35 2.35
N LEU A 227 19.98 -1.56 2.82
CA LEU A 227 19.91 -1.86 4.25
C LEU A 227 21.27 -1.73 4.98
N LYS A 228 22.39 -1.77 4.26
CA LYS A 228 23.74 -1.55 4.80
C LYS A 228 24.16 -0.09 4.81
N GLN A 229 23.23 0.83 4.51
CA GLN A 229 23.48 2.27 4.35
C GLN A 229 24.42 2.63 3.20
N GLU A 230 24.65 1.70 2.26
CA GLU A 230 25.38 1.97 1.04
C GLU A 230 24.45 2.65 0.04
N THR A 231 24.96 3.66 -0.64
CA THR A 231 24.19 4.45 -1.60
C THR A 231 24.64 4.14 -3.03
N LEU A 232 23.68 3.83 -3.87
CA LEU A 232 23.86 3.59 -5.29
C LEU A 232 23.06 4.62 -6.10
N THR A 233 23.68 5.25 -7.07
CA THR A 233 23.01 6.22 -7.97
C THR A 233 22.98 5.66 -9.38
N GLY A 234 21.84 5.77 -10.05
CA GLY A 234 21.67 5.31 -11.43
C GLY A 234 20.31 5.65 -12.00
N LEU A 235 20.13 5.39 -13.28
CA LEU A 235 18.83 5.48 -13.96
C LEU A 235 18.01 4.23 -13.64
N ALA A 236 16.82 4.41 -13.05
CA ALA A 236 15.89 3.32 -12.78
C ALA A 236 15.27 2.83 -14.11
N LYS A 237 15.70 1.68 -14.61
CA LYS A 237 15.31 1.16 -15.93
C LYS A 237 14.08 0.27 -15.88
N SER A 238 14.02 -0.62 -14.88
CA SER A 238 12.97 -1.65 -14.83
C SER A 238 12.88 -2.24 -13.42
N VAL A 239 11.98 -3.20 -13.25
CA VAL A 239 11.99 -4.15 -12.12
C VAL A 239 12.09 -5.57 -12.67
N SER A 240 12.78 -6.46 -11.95
CA SER A 240 12.84 -7.88 -12.31
C SER A 240 11.56 -8.62 -11.92
N THR A 241 11.41 -9.86 -12.37
CA THR A 241 10.32 -10.76 -11.93
C THR A 241 10.39 -11.11 -10.45
N THR A 242 11.53 -10.90 -9.81
CA THR A 242 11.70 -11.03 -8.36
C THR A 242 11.41 -9.74 -7.60
N GLY A 243 11.04 -8.65 -8.28
CA GLY A 243 10.72 -7.36 -7.68
C GLY A 243 11.94 -6.47 -7.39
N ALA A 244 13.15 -6.87 -7.79
CA ALA A 244 14.34 -6.04 -7.65
C ALA A 244 14.28 -4.85 -8.61
N LEU A 245 14.72 -3.66 -8.16
CA LEU A 245 14.88 -2.49 -9.01
C LEU A 245 16.18 -2.65 -9.84
N ILE A 246 16.08 -2.50 -11.14
CA ILE A 246 17.21 -2.54 -12.05
C ILE A 246 17.69 -1.12 -12.33
N LEU A 247 18.92 -0.82 -11.89
CA LEU A 247 19.58 0.46 -12.11
C LEU A 247 20.65 0.33 -13.20
N GLU A 248 20.64 1.27 -14.12
CA GLU A 248 21.76 1.50 -15.04
C GLU A 248 22.71 2.52 -14.38
N THR A 249 23.88 2.06 -14.02
CA THR A 249 24.94 2.85 -13.36
C THR A 249 26.12 3.06 -14.32
N ALA A 250 27.10 3.85 -13.94
CA ALA A 250 28.34 4.02 -14.70
C ALA A 250 29.15 2.71 -14.85
N GLN A 251 28.91 1.73 -13.97
CA GLN A 251 29.57 0.41 -13.99
C GLN A 251 28.75 -0.69 -14.65
N GLY A 252 27.56 -0.36 -15.20
CA GLY A 252 26.63 -1.31 -15.79
C GLY A 252 25.33 -1.48 -15.00
N PHE A 253 24.59 -2.55 -15.29
CA PHE A 253 23.32 -2.82 -14.64
C PHE A 253 23.52 -3.47 -13.27
N VAL A 254 22.78 -2.98 -12.28
CA VAL A 254 22.78 -3.49 -10.90
C VAL A 254 21.36 -3.77 -10.46
N GLU A 255 21.10 -4.94 -9.87
CA GLU A 255 19.83 -5.28 -9.23
C GLU A 255 19.85 -4.90 -7.75
N VAL A 256 18.85 -4.14 -7.31
CA VAL A 256 18.67 -3.75 -5.92
C VAL A 256 17.38 -4.40 -5.39
N ILE A 257 17.52 -5.35 -4.46
CA ILE A 257 16.41 -6.14 -3.92
C ILE A 257 15.63 -5.33 -2.86
N ALA A 258 16.33 -4.50 -2.07
CA ALA A 258 15.74 -3.72 -0.99
C ALA A 258 16.50 -2.40 -0.78
N GLY A 259 15.76 -1.35 -0.47
CA GLY A 259 16.33 -0.03 -0.20
C GLY A 259 15.26 1.06 -0.19
N ASP A 260 15.67 2.27 0.14
CA ASP A 260 14.84 3.47 0.02
C ASP A 260 15.29 4.29 -1.19
N VAL A 261 14.33 4.74 -1.98
CA VAL A 261 14.59 5.50 -3.22
C VAL A 261 14.33 6.99 -3.00
N ALA A 262 15.33 7.80 -3.30
CA ALA A 262 15.21 9.25 -3.46
C ALA A 262 15.44 9.62 -4.94
N ARG A 263 14.70 10.61 -5.46
CA ARG A 263 15.03 11.20 -6.77
C ARG A 263 16.28 12.08 -6.62
N VAL A 264 17.21 11.96 -7.53
CA VAL A 264 18.27 12.94 -7.68
C VAL A 264 17.63 14.19 -8.29
N ARG A 265 17.62 15.30 -7.55
CA ARG A 265 17.20 16.58 -8.09
C ARG A 265 18.38 17.13 -8.90
N THR A 266 18.23 17.24 -10.20
CA THR A 266 19.11 17.98 -11.09
C THR A 266 18.82 19.46 -11.00
#